data_44433bf471c48a424d990d0b872a217d
#
_entry.id   44433bf471c48a424d990d0b872a217d
#
_cell.length_a   1.000
_cell.length_b   1.000
_cell.length_c   1.000
_cell.angle_alpha   90.00
_cell.angle_beta   90.00
_cell.angle_gamma   90.00
#
_symmetry.space_group_name_H-M   'P 1'
#
loop_
_entity.id
_entity.type
_entity.pdbx_description
1 polymer ?
#
loop_
_entity_poly.entity_id
_entity_poly.type
_entity_poly.pdbx_seq_one_letter_code
_entity_poly.pdbx_strand_id
1 'polypeptide(L)'
;MPLVTVFWQNDGLTNVSVYWDTHNRNFIDLKTRLCPPADQAFSALLEDLQERGLLDETLVVWTGEMGRTPRVGQSVPGGAGAGRDGRDHWASVFTTVLAGGGIRGGVVHGSSDRYAAYPASNPTTPADLAATVYHCLGVDPHLTIYDRLGRPFELCEGTPIRAILR
;
A
#
# COMPACT_ATOMS: atom_id res chain seq x y z
N MET A 1 -5.06 -20.99 4.99
CA MET A 1 -4.06 -20.23 4.24
C MET A 1 -3.35 -19.30 5.20
N PRO A 2 -2.04 -19.29 5.30
CA PRO A 2 -1.33 -18.41 6.22
C PRO A 2 -1.32 -16.98 5.67
N LEU A 3 -1.66 -16.02 6.53
CA LEU A 3 -1.43 -14.60 6.32
C LEU A 3 -0.23 -14.19 7.19
N VAL A 4 0.77 -13.58 6.56
CA VAL A 4 1.95 -13.05 7.27
C VAL A 4 1.95 -11.55 7.09
N THR A 5 1.95 -10.80 8.17
CA THR A 5 2.09 -9.35 8.17
C THR A 5 3.46 -8.98 8.70
N VAL A 6 4.22 -8.21 7.93
CA VAL A 6 5.53 -7.69 8.30
C VAL A 6 5.40 -6.21 8.59
N PHE A 7 5.72 -5.80 9.81
CA PHE A 7 5.74 -4.39 10.20
C PHE A 7 7.17 -3.88 10.21
N TRP A 8 7.33 -2.60 9.87
CA TRP A 8 8.60 -1.92 10.04
C TRP A 8 8.95 -1.82 11.52
N GLN A 9 10.15 -2.26 11.88
CA GLN A 9 10.61 -2.24 13.26
C GLN A 9 11.03 -0.84 13.70
N ASN A 10 10.78 -0.50 14.97
CA ASN A 10 11.29 0.69 15.60
C ASN A 10 12.82 0.59 15.75
N ASP A 11 13.53 1.55 15.16
CA ASP A 11 14.99 1.62 15.23
C ASP A 11 15.51 2.31 16.52
N GLY A 12 14.61 2.66 17.44
CA GLY A 12 14.95 3.26 18.74
C GLY A 12 15.39 4.72 18.67
N LEU A 13 15.34 5.35 17.52
CA LEU A 13 15.70 6.76 17.36
C LEU A 13 14.65 7.66 18.02
N THR A 14 15.11 8.57 18.86
CA THR A 14 14.29 9.60 19.47
C THR A 14 14.40 10.91 18.69
N ASN A 15 13.33 11.72 18.69
CA ASN A 15 13.29 13.05 18.07
C ASN A 15 13.47 13.09 16.55
N VAL A 16 13.29 11.97 15.86
CA VAL A 16 13.16 11.93 14.40
C VAL A 16 11.77 11.39 14.07
N SER A 17 11.25 11.72 12.90
CA SER A 17 10.10 11.01 12.36
C SER A 17 10.54 9.56 12.18
N VAL A 18 10.20 8.75 13.16
CA VAL A 18 10.48 7.33 13.14
C VAL A 18 9.56 6.71 12.11
N TYR A 19 10.09 5.79 11.34
CA TYR A 19 9.32 5.10 10.31
C TYR A 19 8.99 5.96 9.08
N TRP A 20 8.06 5.47 8.32
CA TRP A 20 7.59 6.05 7.08
C TRP A 20 6.69 7.28 7.26
N ASP A 21 6.34 7.63 8.51
CA ASP A 21 5.54 8.80 8.84
C ASP A 21 6.38 10.08 8.93
N THR A 22 6.96 10.48 7.80
CA THR A 22 8.00 11.51 7.68
C THR A 22 7.42 12.93 7.62
N HIS A 23 6.88 13.41 8.74
CA HIS A 23 6.40 14.79 8.88
C HIS A 23 7.51 15.84 8.88
N ASN A 24 8.76 15.41 9.07
CA ASN A 24 9.99 16.19 8.95
C ASN A 24 11.04 15.38 8.21
N ARG A 25 12.03 16.04 7.61
CA ARG A 25 13.17 15.39 6.95
C ARG A 25 12.78 14.32 5.91
N ASN A 26 11.61 14.49 5.26
CA ASN A 26 11.00 13.46 4.42
C ASN A 26 11.98 12.83 3.43
N PHE A 27 12.61 13.63 2.57
CA PHE A 27 13.49 13.09 1.51
C PHE A 27 14.82 12.57 2.05
N ILE A 28 15.36 13.20 3.10
CA ILE A 28 16.63 12.77 3.71
C ILE A 28 16.41 11.40 4.35
N ASP A 29 15.37 11.24 5.17
CA ASP A 29 15.10 10.00 5.88
C ASP A 29 14.68 8.88 4.92
N LEU A 30 13.88 9.17 3.89
CA LEU A 30 13.58 8.20 2.84
C LEU A 30 14.87 7.73 2.14
N LYS A 31 15.71 8.65 1.68
CA LYS A 31 16.91 8.33 0.89
C LYS A 31 17.99 7.59 1.68
N THR A 32 18.20 7.96 2.94
CA THR A 32 19.38 7.48 3.69
C THR A 32 19.06 6.40 4.70
N ARG A 33 17.82 6.27 5.14
CA ARG A 33 17.46 5.40 6.25
C ARG A 33 16.33 4.41 5.94
N LEU A 34 15.29 4.82 5.24
CA LEU A 34 14.09 4.00 5.04
C LEU A 34 14.12 3.20 3.74
N CYS A 35 14.34 3.86 2.59
CA CYS A 35 14.31 3.17 1.32
C CYS A 35 15.43 2.13 1.14
N PRO A 36 16.72 2.36 1.51
CA PRO A 36 17.76 1.38 1.24
C PRO A 36 17.50 0.00 1.87
N PRO A 37 17.19 -0.14 3.18
CA PRO A 37 16.89 -1.44 3.75
C PRO A 37 15.54 -2.01 3.29
N ALA A 38 14.54 -1.16 2.97
CA ALA A 38 13.27 -1.61 2.41
C ALA A 38 13.45 -2.22 1.02
N ASP A 39 14.20 -1.55 0.16
CA ASP A 39 14.50 -2.00 -1.20
C ASP A 39 15.24 -3.35 -1.17
N GLN A 40 16.28 -3.46 -0.34
CA GLN A 40 17.03 -4.70 -0.17
C GLN A 40 16.16 -5.85 0.36
N ALA A 41 15.35 -5.59 1.39
CA ALA A 41 14.51 -6.63 1.98
C ALA A 41 13.38 -7.08 1.03
N PHE A 42 12.75 -6.13 0.33
CA PHE A 42 11.65 -6.43 -0.56
C PHE A 42 12.12 -7.16 -1.83
N SER A 43 13.24 -6.71 -2.44
CA SER A 43 13.80 -7.41 -3.60
C SER A 43 14.24 -8.84 -3.25
N ALA A 44 14.94 -9.02 -2.12
CA ALA A 44 15.36 -10.34 -1.67
C ALA A 44 14.17 -11.27 -1.38
N LEU A 45 13.07 -10.74 -0.82
CA LEU A 45 11.84 -11.53 -0.61
C LEU A 45 11.26 -12.02 -1.94
N LEU A 46 11.16 -11.15 -2.95
CA LEU A 46 10.62 -11.52 -4.25
C LEU A 46 11.51 -12.51 -4.98
N GLU A 47 12.84 -12.33 -4.92
CA GLU A 47 13.83 -13.25 -5.50
C GLU A 47 13.74 -14.62 -4.84
N ASP A 48 13.74 -14.71 -3.50
CA ASP A 48 13.63 -15.99 -2.76
C ASP A 48 12.32 -16.73 -3.06
N LEU A 49 11.18 -16.00 -3.08
CA LEU A 49 9.90 -16.58 -3.45
C LEU A 49 9.90 -17.10 -4.90
N GLN A 50 10.52 -16.38 -5.83
CA GLN A 50 10.64 -16.78 -7.22
C GLN A 50 11.54 -18.01 -7.38
N GLU A 51 12.70 -18.04 -6.76
CA GLU A 51 13.66 -19.15 -6.82
C GLU A 51 13.09 -20.44 -6.23
N ARG A 52 12.28 -20.33 -5.19
CA ARG A 52 11.59 -21.47 -4.57
C ARG A 52 10.31 -21.89 -5.30
N GLY A 53 9.90 -21.19 -6.34
CA GLY A 53 8.64 -21.46 -7.05
C GLY A 53 7.39 -21.12 -6.21
N LEU A 54 7.52 -20.31 -5.17
CA LEU A 54 6.42 -19.93 -4.26
C LEU A 54 5.69 -18.66 -4.69
N LEU A 55 6.30 -17.84 -5.57
CA LEU A 55 5.73 -16.56 -5.95
C LEU A 55 4.39 -16.69 -6.68
N ASP A 56 4.19 -17.74 -7.45
CA ASP A 56 2.92 -17.96 -8.17
C ASP A 56 1.75 -18.29 -7.21
N GLU A 57 2.04 -18.83 -6.03
CA GLU A 57 1.05 -19.18 -5.00
C GLU A 57 1.02 -18.20 -3.82
N THR A 58 1.86 -17.18 -3.83
CA THR A 58 1.98 -16.19 -2.75
C THR A 58 1.69 -14.80 -3.28
N LEU A 59 0.60 -14.20 -2.82
CA LEU A 59 0.33 -12.79 -3.07
C LEU A 59 1.14 -11.93 -2.11
N VAL A 60 2.01 -11.09 -2.64
CA VAL A 60 2.76 -10.09 -1.88
C VAL A 60 2.12 -8.73 -2.08
N VAL A 61 1.77 -8.06 -0.98
CA VAL A 61 1.19 -6.71 -0.98
C VAL A 61 2.07 -5.79 -0.16
N TRP A 62 2.58 -4.73 -0.78
CA TRP A 62 3.31 -3.67 -0.09
C TRP A 62 2.57 -2.36 -0.25
N THR A 63 2.04 -1.84 0.85
CA THR A 63 1.22 -0.63 0.86
C THR A 63 1.40 0.15 2.14
N GLY A 64 1.12 1.44 2.09
CA GLY A 64 0.81 2.26 3.27
C GLY A 64 -0.70 2.49 3.37
N GLU A 65 -1.13 3.10 4.45
CA GLU A 65 -2.54 3.43 4.70
C GLU A 65 -2.99 4.68 3.91
N MET A 66 -2.05 5.55 3.51
CA MET A 66 -2.32 6.79 2.78
C MET A 66 -1.05 7.34 2.12
N GLY A 67 -1.23 8.35 1.30
CA GLY A 67 -0.13 9.11 0.69
C GLY A 67 0.35 10.28 1.54
N ARG A 68 1.15 11.13 0.93
CA ARG A 68 1.71 12.34 1.53
C ARG A 68 1.33 13.57 0.72
N THR A 69 1.17 14.73 1.39
CA THR A 69 0.82 15.99 0.74
C THR A 69 1.69 16.26 -0.49
N PRO A 70 1.12 16.73 -1.60
CA PRO A 70 1.86 16.93 -2.85
C PRO A 70 2.97 17.99 -2.74
N ARG A 71 2.83 18.94 -1.84
CA ARG A 71 3.83 19.99 -1.60
C ARG A 71 4.59 19.75 -0.31
N VAL A 72 5.90 19.92 -0.34
CA VAL A 72 6.76 19.90 0.84
C VAL A 72 6.38 21.06 1.76
N GLY A 73 6.31 20.81 3.06
CA GLY A 73 5.90 21.79 4.07
C GLY A 73 4.39 22.07 4.10
N GLN A 74 3.59 21.37 3.30
CA GLN A 74 2.14 21.52 3.32
C GLN A 74 1.53 20.71 4.47
N SER A 75 0.79 21.38 5.34
CA SER A 75 -0.04 20.76 6.37
C SER A 75 -1.50 20.68 5.92
N VAL A 76 -2.20 19.66 6.41
CA VAL A 76 -3.64 19.46 6.20
C VAL A 76 -4.38 19.95 7.46
N PRO A 77 -5.49 20.70 7.33
CA PRO A 77 -6.29 21.09 8.48
C PRO A 77 -6.73 19.88 9.31
N GLY A 78 -6.44 19.88 10.62
CA GLY A 78 -6.71 18.77 11.52
C GLY A 78 -5.73 17.59 11.42
N GLY A 79 -4.72 17.65 10.54
CA GLY A 79 -3.64 16.69 10.44
C GLY A 79 -2.55 16.88 11.48
N ALA A 80 -1.54 16.01 11.46
CA ALA A 80 -0.38 16.09 12.35
C ALA A 80 0.58 17.26 12.01
N GLY A 81 0.41 17.86 10.83
CA GLY A 81 1.24 18.93 10.32
C GLY A 81 2.50 18.44 9.60
N ALA A 82 3.17 19.36 8.91
CA ALA A 82 4.45 19.10 8.24
C ALA A 82 5.45 20.19 8.62
N GLY A 83 6.70 19.77 8.91
CA GLY A 83 7.83 20.68 8.99
C GLY A 83 8.23 21.21 7.60
N ARG A 84 9.18 22.15 7.56
CA ARG A 84 9.62 22.81 6.32
C ARG A 84 10.10 21.83 5.24
N ASP A 85 10.62 20.69 5.61
CA ASP A 85 11.17 19.61 4.76
C ASP A 85 10.39 18.30 4.89
N GLY A 86 9.21 18.34 5.51
CA GLY A 86 8.30 17.24 5.73
C GLY A 86 7.08 17.27 4.83
N ARG A 87 6.26 16.22 4.93
CA ARG A 87 4.98 16.09 4.22
C ARG A 87 3.93 15.51 5.16
N ASP A 88 2.74 16.08 5.18
CA ASP A 88 1.61 15.62 5.99
C ASP A 88 0.84 14.48 5.28
N HIS A 89 -0.15 13.93 5.92
CA HIS A 89 -1.02 12.89 5.40
C HIS A 89 -1.85 13.39 4.21
N TRP A 90 -2.02 12.54 3.19
CA TRP A 90 -2.82 12.85 2.00
C TRP A 90 -3.52 11.59 1.50
N ALA A 91 -4.81 11.47 1.82
CA ALA A 91 -5.58 10.25 1.54
C ALA A 91 -5.99 10.10 0.06
N SER A 92 -5.87 11.18 -0.75
CA SER A 92 -6.45 11.21 -2.10
C SER A 92 -5.69 10.34 -3.12
N VAL A 93 -4.39 10.12 -2.91
CA VAL A 93 -3.58 9.30 -3.82
C VAL A 93 -2.37 8.70 -3.12
N PHE A 94 -2.11 7.43 -3.36
CA PHE A 94 -0.90 6.72 -2.92
C PHE A 94 -0.64 5.52 -3.82
N THR A 95 0.53 4.92 -3.68
CA THR A 95 0.97 3.77 -4.48
C THR A 95 0.91 2.50 -3.65
N THR A 96 0.41 1.42 -4.26
CA THR A 96 0.50 0.06 -3.74
C THR A 96 1.27 -0.80 -4.72
N VAL A 97 2.13 -1.67 -4.23
CA VAL A 97 2.86 -2.66 -5.03
C VAL A 97 2.30 -4.05 -4.76
N LEU A 98 2.03 -4.79 -5.83
CA LEU A 98 1.51 -6.16 -5.78
C LEU A 98 2.42 -7.07 -6.60
N ALA A 99 2.69 -8.26 -6.09
CA ALA A 99 3.45 -9.27 -6.81
C ALA A 99 2.96 -10.69 -6.50
N GLY A 100 3.16 -11.62 -7.42
CA GLY A 100 2.80 -13.03 -7.25
C GLY A 100 1.29 -13.29 -7.21
N GLY A 101 0.89 -14.47 -6.79
CA GLY A 101 -0.48 -14.86 -6.45
C GLY A 101 -1.57 -14.47 -7.46
N GLY A 102 -1.32 -14.62 -8.77
CA GLY A 102 -2.29 -14.23 -9.81
C GLY A 102 -2.15 -12.79 -10.33
N ILE A 103 -1.21 -12.00 -9.81
CA ILE A 103 -0.91 -10.66 -10.30
C ILE A 103 -0.01 -10.72 -11.53
N ARG A 104 -0.32 -9.92 -12.54
CA ARG A 104 0.50 -9.72 -13.74
C ARG A 104 1.62 -8.73 -13.45
N GLY A 105 2.86 -9.20 -13.42
CA GLY A 105 4.04 -8.37 -13.19
C GLY A 105 4.32 -7.38 -14.34
N GLY A 106 5.08 -6.32 -14.03
CA GLY A 106 5.51 -5.32 -14.99
C GLY A 106 4.40 -4.34 -15.47
N VAL A 107 3.27 -4.31 -14.79
CA VAL A 107 2.13 -3.44 -15.10
C VAL A 107 2.08 -2.26 -14.14
N VAL A 108 1.86 -1.08 -14.69
CA VAL A 108 1.47 0.11 -13.91
C VAL A 108 0.01 0.40 -14.22
N HIS A 109 -0.83 0.43 -13.18
CA HIS A 109 -2.25 0.69 -13.29
C HIS A 109 -2.60 2.01 -12.60
N GLY A 110 -3.27 2.89 -13.32
CA GLY A 110 -3.61 4.22 -12.85
C GLY A 110 -2.44 5.21 -12.84
N SER A 111 -2.76 6.46 -12.71
CA SER A 111 -1.80 7.55 -12.54
C SER A 111 -2.39 8.69 -11.74
N SER A 112 -1.53 9.45 -11.05
CA SER A 112 -1.90 10.73 -10.47
C SER A 112 -1.85 11.85 -11.51
N ASP A 113 -2.41 12.99 -11.14
CA ASP A 113 -2.18 14.24 -11.86
C ASP A 113 -0.68 14.67 -11.78
N ARG A 114 -0.33 15.73 -12.53
CA ARG A 114 1.06 16.22 -12.59
C ARG A 114 1.62 16.71 -11.24
N TYR A 115 0.76 16.92 -10.26
CA TYR A 115 1.14 17.37 -8.92
C TYR A 115 1.19 16.23 -7.90
N ALA A 116 0.86 15.01 -8.29
CA ALA A 116 0.67 13.87 -7.39
C ALA A 116 -0.36 14.17 -6.28
N ALA A 117 -1.39 14.95 -6.61
CA ALA A 117 -2.41 15.38 -5.66
C ALA A 117 -3.68 14.52 -5.74
N TYR A 118 -4.12 14.17 -6.94
CA TYR A 118 -5.36 13.41 -7.15
C TYR A 118 -5.19 12.36 -8.25
N PRO A 119 -6.01 11.30 -8.25
CA PRO A 119 -6.02 10.34 -9.35
C PRO A 119 -6.43 11.04 -10.66
N ALA A 120 -5.71 10.75 -11.76
CA ALA A 120 -5.99 11.28 -13.09
C ALA A 120 -6.46 10.21 -14.08
N SER A 121 -6.03 8.96 -13.90
CA SER A 121 -6.49 7.83 -14.73
C SER A 121 -6.68 6.58 -13.90
N ASN A 122 -7.65 5.74 -14.31
CA ASN A 122 -7.96 4.45 -13.69
C ASN A 122 -7.93 4.52 -12.15
N PRO A 123 -8.74 5.38 -11.53
CA PRO A 123 -8.77 5.49 -10.07
C PRO A 123 -9.20 4.16 -9.47
N THR A 124 -8.56 3.79 -8.37
CA THR A 124 -8.90 2.62 -7.57
C THR A 124 -9.08 3.02 -6.12
N THR A 125 -9.93 2.31 -5.41
CA THR A 125 -10.21 2.55 -4.00
C THR A 125 -9.54 1.49 -3.12
N PRO A 126 -9.38 1.72 -1.82
CA PRO A 126 -8.98 0.67 -0.88
C PRO A 126 -9.89 -0.56 -0.91
N ALA A 127 -11.18 -0.36 -1.17
CA ALA A 127 -12.14 -1.47 -1.33
C ALA A 127 -11.83 -2.32 -2.58
N ASP A 128 -11.45 -1.69 -3.71
CA ASP A 128 -11.04 -2.42 -4.92
C ASP A 128 -9.75 -3.20 -4.70
N LEU A 129 -8.80 -2.65 -3.93
CA LEU A 129 -7.61 -3.37 -3.53
C LEU A 129 -7.96 -4.59 -2.67
N ALA A 130 -8.82 -4.43 -1.67
CA ALA A 130 -9.30 -5.53 -0.83
C ALA A 130 -10.02 -6.61 -1.65
N ALA A 131 -10.92 -6.20 -2.55
CA ALA A 131 -11.59 -7.12 -3.46
C ALA A 131 -10.61 -7.88 -4.37
N THR A 132 -9.54 -7.20 -4.82
CA THR A 132 -8.48 -7.83 -5.61
C THR A 132 -7.73 -8.88 -4.79
N VAL A 133 -7.41 -8.60 -3.53
CA VAL A 133 -6.80 -9.56 -2.61
C VAL A 133 -7.71 -10.77 -2.42
N TYR A 134 -8.99 -10.57 -2.10
CA TYR A 134 -9.94 -11.68 -1.97
C TYR A 134 -10.02 -12.52 -3.25
N HIS A 135 -10.11 -11.88 -4.42
CA HIS A 135 -10.13 -12.57 -5.69
C HIS A 135 -8.88 -13.45 -5.90
N CYS A 136 -7.67 -12.92 -5.63
CA CYS A 136 -6.43 -13.69 -5.72
C CYS A 136 -6.39 -14.87 -4.74
N LEU A 137 -7.09 -14.77 -3.63
CA LEU A 137 -7.24 -15.82 -2.63
C LEU A 137 -8.33 -16.85 -2.98
N GLY A 138 -9.02 -16.70 -4.12
CA GLY A 138 -10.14 -17.55 -4.53
C GLY A 138 -11.42 -17.33 -3.72
N VAL A 139 -11.55 -16.18 -3.04
CA VAL A 139 -12.73 -15.80 -2.26
C VAL A 139 -13.53 -14.80 -3.08
N ASP A 140 -14.84 -15.03 -3.20
CA ASP A 140 -15.75 -14.05 -3.81
C ASP A 140 -15.85 -12.81 -2.90
N PRO A 141 -15.42 -11.62 -3.35
CA PRO A 141 -15.53 -10.41 -2.54
C PRO A 141 -16.98 -10.03 -2.20
N HIS A 142 -17.94 -10.41 -3.03
CA HIS A 142 -19.38 -10.12 -2.82
C HIS A 142 -20.11 -11.21 -2.02
N LEU A 143 -19.36 -12.14 -1.41
CA LEU A 143 -19.95 -13.14 -0.52
C LEU A 143 -20.71 -12.46 0.60
N THR A 144 -21.98 -12.89 0.80
CA THR A 144 -22.78 -12.41 1.93
C THR A 144 -22.30 -13.07 3.22
N ILE A 145 -21.93 -12.25 4.19
CA ILE A 145 -21.64 -12.68 5.57
C ILE A 145 -22.73 -12.14 6.51
N TYR A 146 -22.84 -12.74 7.69
CA TYR A 146 -23.86 -12.34 8.67
C TYR A 146 -23.20 -11.94 9.98
N ASP A 147 -23.69 -10.86 10.58
CA ASP A 147 -23.29 -10.47 11.92
C ASP A 147 -23.95 -11.36 13.00
N ARG A 148 -23.62 -11.08 14.27
CA ARG A 148 -24.17 -11.83 15.39
C ARG A 148 -25.71 -11.71 15.56
N LEU A 149 -26.32 -10.71 14.92
CA LEU A 149 -27.76 -10.46 14.91
C LEU A 149 -28.45 -11.02 13.65
N GLY A 150 -27.70 -11.72 12.79
CA GLY A 150 -28.21 -12.30 11.54
C GLY A 150 -28.41 -11.26 10.42
N ARG A 151 -27.83 -10.06 10.51
CA ARG A 151 -27.94 -9.06 9.45
C ARG A 151 -26.92 -9.36 8.36
N PRO A 152 -27.32 -9.34 7.08
CA PRO A 152 -26.43 -9.60 5.97
C PRO A 152 -25.53 -8.39 5.67
N PHE A 153 -24.28 -8.70 5.30
CA PHE A 153 -23.28 -7.74 4.78
C PHE A 153 -22.54 -8.39 3.61
N GLU A 154 -22.15 -7.60 2.64
CA GLU A 154 -21.14 -8.05 1.68
C GLU A 154 -19.76 -8.08 2.37
N LEU A 155 -18.94 -9.08 2.04
CA LEU A 155 -17.57 -9.20 2.54
C LEU A 155 -16.73 -8.00 2.14
N CYS A 156 -16.90 -7.49 0.91
CA CYS A 156 -16.22 -6.33 0.38
C CYS A 156 -17.06 -5.66 -0.71
N GLU A 157 -17.23 -4.35 -0.63
CA GLU A 157 -18.00 -3.55 -1.60
C GLU A 157 -17.20 -3.21 -2.88
N GLY A 158 -15.88 -3.44 -2.88
CA GLY A 158 -15.01 -3.11 -4.01
C GLY A 158 -15.10 -4.10 -5.16
N THR A 159 -14.52 -3.71 -6.29
CA THR A 159 -14.43 -4.55 -7.49
C THR A 159 -12.97 -4.93 -7.76
N PRO A 160 -12.66 -6.21 -8.03
CA PRO A 160 -11.29 -6.63 -8.35
C PRO A 160 -10.72 -5.87 -9.56
N ILE A 161 -9.50 -5.39 -9.45
CA ILE A 161 -8.80 -4.61 -10.48
C ILE A 161 -8.34 -5.56 -11.60
N ARG A 162 -9.24 -5.92 -12.50
CA ARG A 162 -9.01 -6.90 -13.57
C ARG A 162 -7.77 -6.60 -14.43
N ALA A 163 -7.45 -5.33 -14.60
CA ALA A 163 -6.33 -4.89 -15.46
C ALA A 163 -4.95 -5.37 -14.97
N ILE A 164 -4.81 -5.74 -13.69
CA ILE A 164 -3.55 -6.22 -13.10
C ILE A 164 -3.56 -7.73 -12.82
N LEU A 165 -4.63 -8.42 -13.13
CA LEU A 165 -4.75 -9.88 -12.96
C LEU A 165 -4.22 -10.64 -14.19
N ARG A 166 -3.73 -11.89 -13.98
CA ARG A 166 -3.34 -12.84 -15.04
C ARG A 166 -4.55 -13.50 -15.67
#